data_bf708cec0a8f0e1ba7675d507ea754a3
#
_entry.id   bf708cec0a8f0e1ba7675d507ea754a3
#
_cell.length_a   1.000
_cell.length_b   1.000
_cell.length_c   1.000
_cell.angle_alpha   90.00
_cell.angle_beta   90.00
_cell.angle_gamma   90.00
#
_symmetry.space_group_name_H-M   'P 1'
#
loop_
_entity.id
_entity.type
_entity.pdbx_description
1 polymer ?
#
loop_
_entity_poly.entity_id
_entity_poly.type
_entity_poly.pdbx_seq_one_letter_code
_entity_poly.pdbx_strand_id
1 'polypeptide(L)'
;IAVCNLASIALPMFVKNNSFDHKELFNVTKRVTKNLNKVIDRNYYPVKEAENSNFRHRPIGLGVQGLADAFIKLRMPFTSDEAKALNQDIFETIYYAALTASMEEAQRDGTYKSYKGSPISKGEFQHNMWGVKDEDLSGRWDWAKLRKDIKKNGVRNSLLVAPMPTASTSQILGNNECFEPYTSNIYTRRVLSGEFIVVNKHLLEDLVKLGLWNEELKQELMKANGSIQHIEFIPQDIKDLYKTVWELSMKDIIDMARHRGYFIDQSQSLNL
;
A
#
# COMPACT_ATOMS: atom_id res chain seq x y z
N ILE A 1 18.08 13.35 14.75
CA ILE A 1 18.28 12.36 13.68
C ILE A 1 17.15 11.35 13.81
N ALA A 2 16.49 11.00 12.70
CA ALA A 2 15.44 9.99 12.62
C ALA A 2 15.93 8.79 11.82
N VAL A 3 15.40 7.61 12.13
CA VAL A 3 15.57 6.38 11.34
C VAL A 3 14.22 5.73 11.12
N CYS A 4 14.09 5.00 10.02
CA CYS A 4 12.83 4.40 9.60
C CYS A 4 12.71 2.95 10.07
N ASN A 5 11.53 2.58 10.57
CA ASN A 5 11.14 1.20 10.88
C ASN A 5 9.99 0.84 9.95
N LEU A 6 10.31 0.15 8.85
CA LEU A 6 9.41 0.00 7.71
C LEU A 6 8.98 -1.43 7.50
N ALA A 7 7.75 -1.61 7.01
CA ALA A 7 7.24 -2.86 6.46
C ALA A 7 6.24 -2.58 5.34
N SER A 8 6.19 -3.46 4.34
CA SER A 8 5.22 -3.39 3.25
C SER A 8 4.36 -4.66 3.20
N ILE A 9 3.07 -4.47 2.99
CA ILE A 9 2.05 -5.53 2.96
C ILE A 9 1.72 -5.87 1.51
N ALA A 10 1.84 -7.14 1.13
CA ALA A 10 1.56 -7.62 -0.23
C ALA A 10 0.04 -7.76 -0.45
N LEU A 11 -0.59 -6.77 -1.06
CA LEU A 11 -2.05 -6.70 -1.25
C LEU A 11 -2.65 -7.85 -2.08
N PRO A 12 -1.96 -8.42 -3.11
CA PRO A 12 -2.53 -9.51 -3.89
C PRO A 12 -2.85 -10.77 -3.07
N MET A 13 -2.25 -10.92 -1.88
CA MET A 13 -2.48 -12.07 -0.99
C MET A 13 -3.87 -12.05 -0.32
N PHE A 14 -4.52 -10.89 -0.31
CA PHE A 14 -5.86 -10.71 0.26
C PHE A 14 -6.98 -10.83 -0.77
N VAL A 15 -6.65 -11.07 -2.04
CA VAL A 15 -7.65 -11.33 -3.08
C VAL A 15 -7.96 -12.82 -3.10
N LYS A 16 -9.18 -13.16 -2.71
CA LYS A 16 -9.71 -14.53 -2.64
C LYS A 16 -11.14 -14.57 -3.20
N ASN A 17 -11.44 -15.56 -4.03
CA ASN A 17 -12.79 -15.76 -4.57
C ASN A 17 -13.39 -14.47 -5.17
N ASN A 18 -12.61 -13.76 -5.98
CA ASN A 18 -12.99 -12.50 -6.62
C ASN A 18 -13.42 -11.38 -5.65
N SER A 19 -12.96 -11.42 -4.41
CA SER A 19 -13.20 -10.37 -3.42
C SER A 19 -11.94 -10.05 -2.63
N PHE A 20 -11.91 -8.87 -2.00
CA PHE A 20 -10.80 -8.44 -1.16
C PHE A 20 -11.09 -8.72 0.32
N ASP A 21 -10.21 -9.45 0.98
CA ASP A 21 -10.35 -9.86 2.39
C ASP A 21 -9.83 -8.78 3.35
N HIS A 22 -10.64 -7.77 3.63
CA HIS A 22 -10.32 -6.69 4.57
C HIS A 22 -10.09 -7.17 6.00
N LYS A 23 -10.76 -8.27 6.41
CA LYS A 23 -10.61 -8.81 7.75
C LYS A 23 -9.22 -9.42 7.94
N GLU A 24 -8.75 -10.15 6.95
CA GLU A 24 -7.38 -10.71 7.00
C GLU A 24 -6.33 -9.61 6.88
N LEU A 25 -6.55 -8.58 6.03
CA LEU A 25 -5.70 -7.40 5.98
C LEU A 25 -5.60 -6.72 7.35
N PHE A 26 -6.72 -6.55 8.06
CA PHE A 26 -6.74 -6.02 9.41
C PHE A 26 -5.87 -6.85 10.37
N ASN A 27 -6.02 -8.17 10.36
CA ASN A 27 -5.28 -9.08 11.24
C ASN A 27 -3.76 -9.03 10.96
N VAL A 28 -3.38 -9.07 9.68
CA VAL A 28 -1.97 -9.00 9.27
C VAL A 28 -1.38 -7.64 9.64
N THR A 29 -2.08 -6.55 9.39
CA THR A 29 -1.63 -5.20 9.74
C THR A 29 -1.38 -5.05 11.24
N LYS A 30 -2.28 -5.53 12.08
CA LYS A 30 -2.07 -5.55 13.55
C LYS A 30 -0.80 -6.31 13.93
N ARG A 31 -0.57 -7.47 13.33
CA ARG A 31 0.62 -8.29 13.61
C ARG A 31 1.90 -7.57 13.19
N VAL A 32 1.90 -6.97 11.99
CA VAL A 32 3.05 -6.21 11.48
C VAL A 32 3.35 -4.99 12.36
N THR A 33 2.32 -4.26 12.81
CA THR A 33 2.47 -3.13 13.74
C THR A 33 3.15 -3.56 15.04
N LYS A 34 2.71 -4.67 15.65
CA LYS A 34 3.34 -5.24 16.84
C LYS A 34 4.80 -5.67 16.59
N ASN A 35 5.08 -6.23 15.42
CA ASN A 35 6.43 -6.64 15.05
C ASN A 35 7.36 -5.42 14.89
N LEU A 36 6.91 -4.34 14.26
CA LEU A 36 7.70 -3.12 14.13
C LEU A 36 7.96 -2.44 15.47
N ASN A 37 7.05 -2.51 16.44
CA ASN A 37 7.34 -2.08 17.81
C ASN A 37 8.49 -2.88 18.44
N LYS A 38 8.54 -4.19 18.22
CA LYS A 38 9.67 -5.03 18.69
C LYS A 38 10.98 -4.69 17.96
N VAL A 39 10.91 -4.30 16.68
CA VAL A 39 12.08 -3.83 15.93
C VAL A 39 12.64 -2.58 16.59
N ILE A 40 11.82 -1.59 16.94
CA ILE A 40 12.27 -0.39 17.66
C ILE A 40 13.05 -0.78 18.93
N ASP A 41 12.54 -1.74 19.71
CA ASP A 41 13.13 -2.13 21.00
C ASP A 41 14.41 -2.95 20.86
N ARG A 42 14.64 -3.62 19.72
CA ARG A 42 15.74 -4.57 19.51
C ARG A 42 16.76 -4.13 18.47
N ASN A 43 16.47 -3.04 17.75
CA ASN A 43 17.35 -2.58 16.68
C ASN A 43 18.68 -2.04 17.23
N TYR A 44 19.72 -2.15 16.40
CA TYR A 44 20.97 -1.45 16.63
C TYR A 44 20.88 -0.03 16.06
N TYR A 45 21.15 0.96 16.89
CA TYR A 45 21.13 2.36 16.47
C TYR A 45 22.56 2.85 16.25
N PRO A 46 22.90 3.37 15.05
CA PRO A 46 24.27 3.76 14.72
C PRO A 46 24.74 4.99 15.51
N VAL A 47 23.80 5.83 15.96
CA VAL A 47 24.08 7.05 16.74
C VAL A 47 23.03 7.24 17.84
N LYS A 48 23.43 7.89 18.93
CA LYS A 48 22.57 8.09 20.11
C LYS A 48 21.32 8.94 19.82
N GLU A 49 21.45 9.91 18.92
CA GLU A 49 20.36 10.79 18.53
C GLU A 49 19.24 10.02 17.81
N ALA A 50 19.57 9.02 17.00
CA ALA A 50 18.60 8.15 16.33
C ALA A 50 17.89 7.26 17.36
N GLU A 51 18.62 6.67 18.30
CA GLU A 51 18.05 5.90 19.40
C GLU A 51 17.08 6.77 20.23
N ASN A 52 17.50 7.96 20.65
CA ASN A 52 16.68 8.88 21.41
C ASN A 52 15.41 9.27 20.68
N SER A 53 15.48 9.54 19.38
CA SER A 53 14.32 9.87 18.55
C SER A 53 13.33 8.71 18.49
N ASN A 54 13.82 7.51 18.17
CA ASN A 54 12.97 6.32 18.05
C ASN A 54 12.30 5.93 19.37
N PHE A 55 13.02 5.93 20.48
CA PHE A 55 12.43 5.63 21.79
C PHE A 55 11.49 6.74 22.30
N ARG A 56 11.72 7.99 21.89
CA ARG A 56 10.85 9.11 22.28
C ARG A 56 9.53 9.11 21.52
N HIS A 57 9.56 8.85 20.23
CA HIS A 57 8.40 9.02 19.33
C HIS A 57 7.83 7.68 18.82
N ARG A 58 8.62 6.61 18.80
CA ARG A 58 8.25 5.28 18.31
C ARG A 58 7.56 5.28 16.95
N PRO A 59 8.09 5.99 15.93
CA PRO A 59 7.48 6.02 14.61
C PRO A 59 7.70 4.68 13.89
N ILE A 60 6.69 4.22 13.19
CA ILE A 60 6.77 3.12 12.23
C ILE A 60 6.22 3.56 10.89
N GLY A 61 6.56 2.87 9.83
CA GLY A 61 6.03 3.14 8.48
C GLY A 61 5.49 1.87 7.86
N LEU A 62 4.17 1.73 7.87
CA LEU A 62 3.46 0.70 7.14
C LEU A 62 3.19 1.18 5.72
N GLY A 63 3.56 0.38 4.75
CA GLY A 63 3.25 0.59 3.34
C GLY A 63 2.65 -0.66 2.72
N VAL A 64 2.47 -0.61 1.42
CA VAL A 64 1.90 -1.69 0.62
C VAL A 64 2.77 -1.98 -0.59
N GLN A 65 2.55 -3.13 -1.21
CA GLN A 65 3.05 -3.49 -2.52
C GLN A 65 1.99 -4.27 -3.29
N GLY A 66 1.99 -4.17 -4.61
CA GLY A 66 1.08 -4.93 -5.45
C GLY A 66 -0.37 -4.43 -5.44
N LEU A 67 -0.61 -3.10 -5.31
CA LEU A 67 -1.97 -2.58 -5.47
C LEU A 67 -2.49 -2.84 -6.88
N ALA A 68 -1.67 -2.58 -7.91
CA ALA A 68 -2.02 -2.87 -9.30
C ALA A 68 -2.31 -4.37 -9.52
N ASP A 69 -1.50 -5.26 -8.93
CA ASP A 69 -1.75 -6.70 -8.99
C ASP A 69 -3.09 -7.09 -8.34
N ALA A 70 -3.44 -6.47 -7.22
CA ALA A 70 -4.72 -6.72 -6.55
C ALA A 70 -5.90 -6.28 -7.43
N PHE A 71 -5.81 -5.11 -8.07
CA PHE A 71 -6.82 -4.63 -9.02
C PHE A 71 -6.97 -5.58 -10.22
N ILE A 72 -5.86 -5.99 -10.84
CA ILE A 72 -5.88 -6.93 -11.96
C ILE A 72 -6.54 -8.26 -11.56
N LYS A 73 -6.20 -8.82 -10.40
CA LYS A 73 -6.83 -10.05 -9.90
C LYS A 73 -8.34 -9.90 -9.67
N LEU A 74 -8.80 -8.70 -9.34
CA LEU A 74 -10.22 -8.36 -9.17
C LEU A 74 -10.88 -7.90 -10.47
N ARG A 75 -10.14 -7.88 -11.60
CA ARG A 75 -10.62 -7.41 -12.91
C ARG A 75 -11.07 -5.94 -12.90
N MET A 76 -10.42 -5.11 -12.09
CA MET A 76 -10.68 -3.68 -11.96
C MET A 76 -9.61 -2.89 -12.74
N PRO A 77 -9.95 -2.16 -13.82
CA PRO A 77 -9.04 -1.20 -14.42
C PRO A 77 -8.54 -0.20 -13.37
N PHE A 78 -7.27 0.21 -13.44
CA PHE A 78 -6.59 0.97 -12.38
C PHE A 78 -7.32 2.28 -12.01
N THR A 79 -7.98 2.92 -12.96
CA THR A 79 -8.68 4.20 -12.79
C THR A 79 -10.20 4.07 -12.68
N SER A 80 -10.71 2.84 -12.57
CA SER A 80 -12.16 2.62 -12.38
C SER A 80 -12.63 3.11 -11.01
N ASP A 81 -13.93 3.40 -10.90
CA ASP A 81 -14.52 3.86 -9.64
C ASP A 81 -14.43 2.78 -8.55
N GLU A 82 -14.55 1.51 -8.93
CA GLU A 82 -14.37 0.38 -8.02
C GLU A 82 -12.94 0.29 -7.50
N ALA A 83 -11.93 0.53 -8.35
CA ALA A 83 -10.54 0.57 -7.95
C ALA A 83 -10.26 1.75 -7.01
N LYS A 84 -10.85 2.93 -7.26
CA LYS A 84 -10.75 4.11 -6.38
C LYS A 84 -11.36 3.83 -5.00
N ALA A 85 -12.55 3.23 -4.96
CA ALA A 85 -13.20 2.85 -3.71
C ALA A 85 -12.37 1.81 -2.94
N LEU A 86 -11.89 0.76 -3.60
CA LEU A 86 -11.07 -0.26 -2.99
C LEU A 86 -9.74 0.29 -2.46
N ASN A 87 -9.10 1.21 -3.20
CA ASN A 87 -7.90 1.92 -2.76
C ASN A 87 -8.14 2.63 -1.41
N GLN A 88 -9.23 3.37 -1.29
CA GLN A 88 -9.61 4.05 -0.05
C GLN A 88 -9.86 3.04 1.09
N ASP A 89 -10.66 2.01 0.84
CA ASP A 89 -11.02 0.98 1.82
C ASP A 89 -9.80 0.20 2.35
N ILE A 90 -8.83 -0.08 1.49
CA ILE A 90 -7.57 -0.74 1.88
C ILE A 90 -6.80 0.12 2.88
N PHE A 91 -6.60 1.41 2.58
CA PHE A 91 -5.84 2.30 3.45
C PHE A 91 -6.61 2.65 4.73
N GLU A 92 -7.94 2.76 4.68
CA GLU A 92 -8.78 2.85 5.87
C GLU A 92 -8.56 1.64 6.79
N THR A 93 -8.59 0.43 6.22
CA THR A 93 -8.36 -0.82 6.97
C THR A 93 -6.98 -0.84 7.61
N ILE A 94 -5.93 -0.47 6.88
CA ILE A 94 -4.55 -0.45 7.38
C ILE A 94 -4.42 0.55 8.53
N TYR A 95 -4.93 1.78 8.36
CA TYR A 95 -4.82 2.81 9.40
C TYR A 95 -5.59 2.45 10.66
N TYR A 96 -6.83 1.97 10.50
CA TYR A 96 -7.67 1.51 11.62
C TYR A 96 -7.01 0.35 12.38
N ALA A 97 -6.46 -0.64 11.68
CA ALA A 97 -5.80 -1.79 12.26
C ALA A 97 -4.50 -1.42 12.99
N ALA A 98 -3.70 -0.52 12.38
CA ALA A 98 -2.46 -0.03 12.96
C ALA A 98 -2.72 0.77 14.25
N LEU A 99 -3.71 1.67 14.24
CA LEU A 99 -4.15 2.40 15.43
C LEU A 99 -4.66 1.46 16.53
N THR A 100 -5.45 0.45 16.16
CA THR A 100 -5.95 -0.56 17.10
C THR A 100 -4.78 -1.30 17.78
N ALA A 101 -3.81 -1.75 16.99
CA ALA A 101 -2.63 -2.43 17.54
C ALA A 101 -1.78 -1.49 18.41
N SER A 102 -1.59 -0.25 17.97
CA SER A 102 -0.83 0.75 18.72
C SER A 102 -1.49 1.12 20.05
N MET A 103 -2.83 1.16 20.09
CA MET A 103 -3.60 1.34 21.32
C MET A 103 -3.46 0.13 22.27
N GLU A 104 -3.57 -1.10 21.75
CA GLU A 104 -3.36 -2.32 22.54
C GLU A 104 -1.94 -2.40 23.12
N GLU A 105 -0.92 -2.02 22.34
CA GLU A 105 0.47 -1.94 22.82
C GLU A 105 0.63 -0.84 23.88
N ALA A 106 -0.03 0.30 23.73
CA ALA A 106 -0.01 1.38 24.74
C ALA A 106 -0.68 0.96 26.05
N GLN A 107 -1.73 0.17 25.99
CA GLN A 107 -2.40 -0.36 27.17
C GLN A 107 -1.46 -1.26 27.99
N ARG A 108 -0.55 -1.96 27.35
CA ARG A 108 0.44 -2.84 27.99
C ARG A 108 1.70 -2.10 28.44
N ASP A 109 2.27 -1.28 27.54
CA ASP A 109 3.64 -0.74 27.69
C ASP A 109 3.67 0.80 27.81
N GLY A 110 2.52 1.44 27.87
CA GLY A 110 2.39 2.90 27.91
C GLY A 110 2.50 3.57 26.54
N THR A 111 2.19 4.86 26.51
CA THR A 111 2.23 5.69 25.30
C THR A 111 3.66 6.05 24.90
N TYR A 112 3.85 6.53 23.66
CA TYR A 112 5.11 7.18 23.30
C TYR A 112 5.29 8.50 24.11
N LYS A 113 6.55 8.90 24.36
CA LYS A 113 6.86 9.98 25.33
C LYS A 113 6.27 11.35 24.96
N SER A 114 6.13 11.67 23.69
CA SER A 114 5.56 12.93 23.19
C SER A 114 4.06 12.85 22.85
N TYR A 115 3.34 11.88 23.40
CA TYR A 115 1.90 11.67 23.13
C TYR A 115 1.03 12.86 23.54
N LYS A 116 1.28 13.42 24.74
CA LYS A 116 0.47 14.50 25.30
C LYS A 116 0.53 15.74 24.41
N GLY A 117 -0.65 16.25 24.02
CA GLY A 117 -0.79 17.43 23.16
C GLY A 117 -0.78 17.11 21.64
N SER A 118 -0.52 15.87 21.25
CA SER A 118 -0.65 15.45 19.85
C SER A 118 -2.11 15.44 19.37
N PRO A 119 -2.39 15.52 18.06
CA PRO A 119 -3.75 15.41 17.52
C PRO A 119 -4.47 14.15 18.01
N ILE A 120 -3.80 13.01 17.95
CA ILE A 120 -4.37 11.72 18.39
C ILE A 120 -4.73 11.72 19.89
N SER A 121 -3.99 12.47 20.75
CA SER A 121 -4.32 12.61 22.17
C SER A 121 -5.59 13.45 22.41
N LYS A 122 -5.97 14.27 21.44
CA LYS A 122 -7.23 15.04 21.43
C LYS A 122 -8.38 14.24 20.81
N GLY A 123 -8.09 13.09 20.22
CA GLY A 123 -9.04 12.23 19.52
C GLY A 123 -9.25 12.62 18.06
N GLU A 124 -8.29 13.33 17.46
CA GLU A 124 -8.27 13.69 16.05
C GLU A 124 -7.47 12.65 15.27
N PHE A 125 -8.12 11.96 14.34
CA PHE A 125 -7.50 11.04 13.40
C PHE A 125 -7.03 11.77 12.13
N GLN A 126 -6.20 11.12 11.32
CA GLN A 126 -5.67 11.72 10.10
C GLN A 126 -6.78 12.21 9.17
N HIS A 127 -7.81 11.40 8.92
CA HIS A 127 -8.94 11.79 8.07
C HIS A 127 -9.71 13.00 8.62
N ASN A 128 -9.82 13.16 9.95
CA ASN A 128 -10.47 14.33 10.54
C ASN A 128 -9.68 15.62 10.29
N MET A 129 -8.34 15.57 10.30
CA MET A 129 -7.49 16.70 9.94
C MET A 129 -7.62 17.12 8.46
N TRP A 130 -8.09 16.23 7.60
CA TRP A 130 -8.46 16.51 6.20
C TRP A 130 -9.93 16.91 6.02
N GLY A 131 -10.67 17.11 7.13
CA GLY A 131 -12.08 17.49 7.11
C GLY A 131 -13.06 16.36 6.78
N VAL A 132 -12.59 15.10 6.73
CA VAL A 132 -13.44 13.93 6.52
C VAL A 132 -13.97 13.45 7.86
N LYS A 133 -15.28 13.23 7.96
CA LYS A 133 -15.93 12.75 9.18
C LYS A 133 -15.98 11.22 9.22
N ASP A 134 -16.10 10.66 10.42
CA ASP A 134 -16.22 9.21 10.60
C ASP A 134 -17.46 8.61 9.88
N GLU A 135 -18.54 9.40 9.76
CA GLU A 135 -19.79 9.03 9.07
C GLU A 135 -19.66 8.97 7.53
N ASP A 136 -18.64 9.63 6.97
CA ASP A 136 -18.37 9.66 5.53
C ASP A 136 -17.45 8.50 5.08
N LEU A 137 -17.00 7.65 6.02
CA LEU A 137 -16.13 6.53 5.77
C LEU A 137 -16.91 5.27 5.36
N SER A 138 -16.21 4.17 5.10
CA SER A 138 -16.81 2.92 4.58
C SER A 138 -17.90 2.30 5.49
N GLY A 139 -17.98 2.70 6.76
CA GLY A 139 -18.84 2.07 7.76
C GLY A 139 -18.39 0.66 8.18
N ARG A 140 -17.26 0.18 7.65
CA ARG A 140 -16.68 -1.14 7.95
C ARG A 140 -16.11 -1.23 9.38
N TRP A 141 -15.59 -0.12 9.89
CA TRP A 141 -14.85 -0.06 11.15
C TRP A 141 -15.52 0.88 12.16
N ASP A 142 -15.53 0.51 13.44
CA ASP A 142 -16.10 1.32 14.52
C ASP A 142 -15.10 2.37 15.03
N TRP A 143 -15.01 3.48 14.28
CA TRP A 143 -14.13 4.60 14.60
C TRP A 143 -14.50 5.27 15.93
N ALA A 144 -15.79 5.32 16.27
CA ALA A 144 -16.26 5.92 17.54
C ALA A 144 -15.73 5.12 18.74
N LYS A 145 -15.81 3.78 18.68
CA LYS A 145 -15.25 2.90 19.70
C LYS A 145 -13.74 3.05 19.80
N LEU A 146 -13.03 3.01 18.66
CA LEU A 146 -11.57 3.15 18.66
C LEU A 146 -11.14 4.50 19.28
N ARG A 147 -11.82 5.61 18.97
CA ARG A 147 -11.57 6.93 19.54
C ARG A 147 -11.72 6.93 21.06
N LYS A 148 -12.78 6.29 21.57
CA LYS A 148 -13.01 6.12 23.01
C LYS A 148 -11.89 5.31 23.67
N ASP A 149 -11.49 4.23 23.04
CA ASP A 149 -10.44 3.34 23.55
C ASP A 149 -9.06 4.04 23.54
N ILE A 150 -8.75 4.82 22.50
CA ILE A 150 -7.52 5.63 22.43
C ILE A 150 -7.52 6.76 23.47
N LYS A 151 -8.63 7.44 23.69
CA LYS A 151 -8.73 8.46 24.76
C LYS A 151 -8.44 7.88 26.14
N LYS A 152 -8.78 6.62 26.35
CA LYS A 152 -8.54 5.93 27.63
C LYS A 152 -7.11 5.41 27.76
N ASN A 153 -6.56 4.82 26.73
CA ASN A 153 -5.31 4.05 26.79
C ASN A 153 -4.12 4.76 26.11
N GLY A 154 -4.39 5.72 25.21
CA GLY A 154 -3.40 6.32 24.33
C GLY A 154 -2.99 5.40 23.19
N VAL A 155 -1.90 5.75 22.50
CA VAL A 155 -1.25 4.94 21.47
C VAL A 155 0.25 4.82 21.70
N ARG A 156 0.84 3.71 21.27
CA ARG A 156 2.26 3.39 21.45
C ARG A 156 3.16 4.11 20.45
N ASN A 157 2.63 4.42 19.25
CA ASN A 157 3.37 4.96 18.12
C ASN A 157 2.89 6.38 17.79
N SER A 158 3.81 7.28 17.46
CA SER A 158 3.48 8.64 17.02
C SER A 158 2.97 8.68 15.58
N LEU A 159 3.49 7.82 14.72
CA LEU A 159 3.19 7.72 13.29
C LEU A 159 3.16 6.24 12.89
N LEU A 160 2.31 5.87 11.93
CA LEU A 160 1.99 4.49 11.59
C LEU A 160 2.10 4.19 10.10
N VAL A 161 1.52 5.00 9.21
CA VAL A 161 1.36 4.69 7.79
C VAL A 161 2.25 5.59 6.94
N ALA A 162 3.19 4.99 6.24
CA ALA A 162 4.13 5.66 5.35
C ALA A 162 4.44 4.77 4.14
N PRO A 163 3.61 4.79 3.09
CA PRO A 163 3.88 4.00 1.89
C PRO A 163 5.20 4.40 1.23
N MET A 164 6.15 3.45 1.26
CA MET A 164 7.47 3.57 0.68
C MET A 164 7.50 2.95 -0.73
N PRO A 165 8.57 3.20 -1.56
CA PRO A 165 8.66 2.71 -2.94
C PRO A 165 8.63 1.18 -3.10
N THR A 166 9.10 0.41 -2.13
CA THR A 166 9.19 -1.06 -2.14
C THR A 166 10.02 -1.69 -3.26
N ALA A 167 10.98 -0.96 -3.83
CA ALA A 167 11.74 -1.36 -5.01
C ALA A 167 12.39 -2.77 -4.95
N SER A 168 12.83 -3.20 -3.76
CA SER A 168 13.43 -4.54 -3.55
C SER A 168 12.42 -5.55 -3.06
N THR A 169 11.58 -5.19 -2.10
CA THR A 169 10.64 -6.14 -1.46
C THR A 169 9.52 -6.58 -2.39
N SER A 170 9.06 -5.71 -3.30
CA SER A 170 8.10 -6.07 -4.34
C SER A 170 8.66 -7.12 -5.29
N GLN A 171 9.92 -6.99 -5.65
CA GLN A 171 10.61 -7.96 -6.54
C GLN A 171 10.74 -9.35 -5.90
N ILE A 172 11.06 -9.40 -4.60
CA ILE A 172 11.17 -10.67 -3.87
C ILE A 172 9.84 -11.42 -3.88
N LEU A 173 8.72 -10.72 -3.76
CA LEU A 173 7.38 -11.30 -3.74
C LEU A 173 6.73 -11.38 -5.14
N GLY A 174 7.39 -10.86 -6.18
CA GLY A 174 6.87 -10.86 -7.55
C GLY A 174 5.62 -10.00 -7.73
N ASN A 175 5.55 -8.86 -7.03
CA ASN A 175 4.48 -7.88 -7.14
C ASN A 175 4.98 -6.62 -7.85
N ASN A 176 4.07 -5.80 -8.37
CA ASN A 176 4.38 -4.42 -8.75
C ASN A 176 4.72 -3.58 -7.51
N GLU A 177 5.45 -2.51 -7.71
CA GLU A 177 5.93 -1.66 -6.64
C GLU A 177 4.80 -0.88 -5.97
N CYS A 178 4.80 -0.84 -4.64
CA CYS A 178 3.96 0.01 -3.81
C CYS A 178 2.48 -0.02 -4.24
N PHE A 179 1.93 1.14 -4.52
CA PHE A 179 0.58 1.39 -5.06
C PHE A 179 0.61 1.93 -6.49
N GLU A 180 1.76 1.83 -7.15
CA GLU A 180 1.96 2.34 -8.51
C GLU A 180 1.27 1.46 -9.56
N PRO A 181 0.78 2.04 -10.68
CA PRO A 181 0.44 1.25 -11.85
C PRO A 181 1.69 0.64 -12.48
N TYR A 182 1.52 -0.36 -13.33
CA TYR A 182 2.65 -0.91 -14.08
C TYR A 182 3.25 0.14 -15.02
N THR A 183 4.58 0.28 -15.02
CA THR A 183 5.29 1.14 -15.97
C THR A 183 5.43 0.48 -17.34
N SER A 184 5.50 -0.85 -17.38
CA SER A 184 5.53 -1.64 -18.58
C SER A 184 5.07 -3.05 -18.30
N ASN A 185 4.38 -3.70 -19.24
CA ASN A 185 3.99 -5.12 -19.13
C ASN A 185 5.10 -6.09 -19.54
N ILE A 186 6.17 -5.60 -20.18
CA ILE A 186 7.38 -6.38 -20.48
C ILE A 186 8.59 -5.45 -20.46
N TYR A 187 9.65 -5.83 -19.77
CA TYR A 187 10.89 -5.05 -19.70
C TYR A 187 12.11 -5.93 -19.45
N THR A 188 13.29 -5.43 -19.79
CA THR A 188 14.55 -6.07 -19.48
C THR A 188 15.05 -5.58 -18.11
N ARG A 189 15.28 -6.53 -17.21
CA ARG A 189 15.90 -6.27 -15.92
C ARG A 189 17.36 -6.64 -15.95
N ARG A 190 18.21 -5.66 -15.69
CA ARG A 190 19.66 -5.86 -15.54
C ARG A 190 20.05 -6.00 -14.08
N VAL A 191 20.73 -7.08 -13.74
CA VAL A 191 21.29 -7.36 -12.41
C VAL A 191 22.73 -7.84 -12.56
N LEU A 192 23.46 -7.98 -11.45
CA LEU A 192 24.86 -8.43 -11.49
C LEU A 192 25.07 -9.79 -12.20
N SER A 193 24.08 -10.68 -12.13
CA SER A 193 24.13 -12.02 -12.75
C SER A 193 23.70 -12.05 -14.21
N GLY A 194 23.26 -10.93 -14.80
CA GLY A 194 22.84 -10.87 -16.21
C GLY A 194 21.60 -10.01 -16.46
N GLU A 195 21.04 -10.17 -17.66
CA GLU A 195 19.83 -9.48 -18.09
C GLU A 195 18.70 -10.52 -18.24
N PHE A 196 17.52 -10.15 -17.70
CA PHE A 196 16.34 -11.00 -17.72
C PHE A 196 15.14 -10.25 -18.27
N ILE A 197 14.40 -10.89 -19.16
CA ILE A 197 13.10 -10.36 -19.61
C ILE A 197 12.07 -10.69 -18.54
N VAL A 198 11.41 -9.65 -18.03
CA VAL A 198 10.32 -9.76 -17.06
C VAL A 198 9.01 -9.39 -17.76
N VAL A 199 8.04 -10.28 -17.68
CA VAL A 199 6.70 -10.08 -18.24
C VAL A 199 5.70 -9.96 -17.07
N ASN A 200 4.73 -9.08 -17.20
CA ASN A 200 3.60 -9.03 -16.27
C ASN A 200 2.89 -10.39 -16.29
N LYS A 201 3.03 -11.14 -15.19
CA LYS A 201 2.53 -12.52 -15.08
C LYS A 201 1.03 -12.65 -15.33
N HIS A 202 0.26 -11.62 -14.91
CA HIS A 202 -1.19 -11.61 -15.06
C HIS A 202 -1.59 -11.44 -16.54
N LEU A 203 -0.92 -10.51 -17.24
CA LEU A 203 -1.14 -10.34 -18.68
C LEU A 203 -0.74 -11.63 -19.44
N LEU A 204 0.39 -12.23 -19.10
CA LEU A 204 0.82 -13.48 -19.71
C LEU A 204 -0.21 -14.59 -19.53
N GLU A 205 -0.73 -14.76 -18.31
CA GLU A 205 -1.77 -15.75 -18.01
C GLU A 205 -3.05 -15.51 -18.82
N ASP A 206 -3.50 -14.26 -18.93
CA ASP A 206 -4.70 -13.91 -19.69
C ASP A 206 -4.48 -14.14 -21.20
N LEU A 207 -3.35 -13.73 -21.76
CA LEU A 207 -3.05 -13.94 -23.17
C LEU A 207 -2.88 -15.43 -23.52
N VAL A 208 -2.31 -16.24 -22.63
CA VAL A 208 -2.23 -17.69 -22.79
C VAL A 208 -3.63 -18.32 -22.77
N LYS A 209 -4.51 -17.93 -21.82
CA LYS A 209 -5.90 -18.41 -21.76
C LYS A 209 -6.71 -18.07 -23.02
N LEU A 210 -6.43 -16.92 -23.62
CA LEU A 210 -7.05 -16.50 -24.87
C LEU A 210 -6.44 -17.14 -26.11
N GLY A 211 -5.35 -17.93 -25.98
CA GLY A 211 -4.63 -18.52 -27.10
C GLY A 211 -3.87 -17.50 -27.97
N LEU A 212 -3.59 -16.32 -27.42
CA LEU A 212 -2.97 -15.21 -28.17
C LEU A 212 -1.46 -15.12 -27.97
N TRP A 213 -0.92 -15.73 -26.91
CA TRP A 213 0.50 -15.62 -26.58
C TRP A 213 1.37 -16.41 -27.56
N ASN A 214 2.27 -15.72 -28.25
CA ASN A 214 3.28 -16.29 -29.14
C ASN A 214 4.53 -15.39 -29.21
N GLU A 215 5.58 -15.80 -29.90
CA GLU A 215 6.82 -15.03 -30.00
C GLU A 215 6.63 -13.72 -30.77
N GLU A 216 5.75 -13.66 -31.76
CA GLU A 216 5.47 -12.43 -32.52
C GLU A 216 4.83 -11.38 -31.64
N LEU A 217 3.82 -11.76 -30.85
CA LEU A 217 3.18 -10.86 -29.89
C LEU A 217 4.16 -10.37 -28.83
N LYS A 218 5.02 -11.24 -28.32
CA LYS A 218 6.08 -10.86 -27.37
C LYS A 218 7.01 -9.79 -27.95
N GLN A 219 7.46 -9.97 -29.21
CA GLN A 219 8.30 -8.98 -29.89
C GLN A 219 7.57 -7.65 -30.11
N GLU A 220 6.27 -7.69 -30.37
CA GLU A 220 5.44 -6.50 -30.53
C GLU A 220 5.29 -5.75 -29.21
N LEU A 221 5.04 -6.44 -28.13
CA LEU A 221 5.02 -5.84 -26.78
C LEU A 221 6.37 -5.15 -26.45
N MET A 222 7.47 -5.80 -26.77
CA MET A 222 8.81 -5.22 -26.53
C MET A 222 9.03 -3.95 -27.34
N LYS A 223 8.63 -3.91 -28.60
CA LYS A 223 8.73 -2.72 -29.46
C LYS A 223 7.87 -1.57 -28.96
N ALA A 224 6.72 -1.87 -28.37
CA ALA A 224 5.76 -0.91 -27.82
C ALA A 224 5.99 -0.57 -26.34
N ASN A 225 7.17 -0.86 -25.78
CA ASN A 225 7.50 -0.65 -24.37
C ASN A 225 6.48 -1.24 -23.39
N GLY A 226 5.90 -2.39 -23.76
CA GLY A 226 4.93 -3.13 -22.95
C GLY A 226 3.48 -2.67 -23.06
N SER A 227 3.17 -1.73 -23.94
CA SER A 227 1.78 -1.37 -24.26
C SER A 227 1.11 -2.45 -25.13
N ILE A 228 -0.18 -2.71 -24.87
CA ILE A 228 -1.02 -3.58 -25.69
C ILE A 228 -2.15 -2.80 -26.40
N GLN A 229 -2.19 -1.48 -26.25
CA GLN A 229 -3.32 -0.68 -26.70
C GLN A 229 -3.49 -0.67 -28.21
N HIS A 230 -2.40 -0.75 -28.96
CA HIS A 230 -2.40 -0.73 -30.42
C HIS A 230 -2.69 -2.09 -31.08
N ILE A 231 -2.77 -3.18 -30.32
CA ILE A 231 -2.95 -4.55 -30.84
C ILE A 231 -4.45 -4.83 -31.02
N GLU A 232 -4.93 -4.82 -32.25
CA GLU A 232 -6.36 -4.85 -32.59
C GLU A 232 -7.09 -6.09 -32.06
N PHE A 233 -6.45 -7.26 -32.13
CA PHE A 233 -7.08 -8.54 -31.77
C PHE A 233 -7.15 -8.81 -30.26
N ILE A 234 -6.56 -7.96 -29.42
CA ILE A 234 -6.71 -8.07 -27.95
C ILE A 234 -8.03 -7.42 -27.55
N PRO A 235 -8.89 -8.11 -26.76
CA PRO A 235 -10.17 -7.57 -26.28
C PRO A 235 -10.01 -6.28 -25.49
N GLN A 236 -10.99 -5.38 -25.59
CA GLN A 236 -10.92 -4.05 -24.99
C GLN A 236 -10.87 -4.08 -23.45
N ASP A 237 -11.57 -5.02 -22.80
CA ASP A 237 -11.52 -5.22 -21.36
C ASP A 237 -10.11 -5.61 -20.86
N ILE A 238 -9.39 -6.40 -21.64
CA ILE A 238 -7.97 -6.71 -21.38
C ILE A 238 -7.11 -5.47 -21.58
N LYS A 239 -7.31 -4.71 -22.64
CA LYS A 239 -6.58 -3.45 -22.88
C LYS A 239 -6.76 -2.47 -21.71
N ASP A 240 -7.99 -2.28 -21.24
CA ASP A 240 -8.28 -1.36 -20.13
C ASP A 240 -7.67 -1.81 -18.81
N LEU A 241 -7.59 -3.13 -18.57
CA LEU A 241 -7.02 -3.69 -17.37
C LEU A 241 -5.49 -3.55 -17.29
N TYR A 242 -4.80 -3.62 -18.44
CA TYR A 242 -3.34 -3.64 -18.52
C TYR A 242 -2.73 -2.35 -19.07
N LYS A 243 -3.42 -1.22 -18.93
CA LYS A 243 -2.85 0.09 -19.22
C LYS A 243 -1.59 0.32 -18.37
N THR A 244 -0.54 0.79 -19.03
CA THR A 244 0.68 1.23 -18.36
C THR A 244 0.50 2.64 -17.80
N VAL A 245 1.39 3.08 -16.91
CA VAL A 245 1.34 4.45 -16.35
C VAL A 245 1.33 5.53 -17.43
N TRP A 246 1.97 5.29 -18.57
CA TRP A 246 2.03 6.23 -19.70
C TRP A 246 0.69 6.41 -20.43
N GLU A 247 -0.26 5.50 -20.19
CA GLU A 247 -1.59 5.46 -20.78
C GLU A 247 -2.68 5.93 -19.82
N LEU A 248 -2.26 6.31 -18.59
CA LEU A 248 -3.15 6.84 -17.56
C LEU A 248 -3.01 8.36 -17.43
N SER A 249 -4.09 9.01 -17.03
CA SER A 249 -4.03 10.44 -16.70
C SER A 249 -3.31 10.63 -15.35
N MET A 250 -2.36 11.57 -15.30
CA MET A 250 -1.73 11.96 -14.03
C MET A 250 -2.73 12.50 -13.02
N LYS A 251 -3.85 13.08 -13.49
CA LYS A 251 -4.96 13.47 -12.63
C LYS A 251 -5.54 12.28 -11.86
N ASP A 252 -5.74 11.13 -12.54
CA ASP A 252 -6.24 9.91 -11.87
C ASP A 252 -5.24 9.40 -10.83
N ILE A 253 -3.94 9.44 -11.11
CA ILE A 253 -2.90 9.07 -10.15
C ILE A 253 -2.93 9.97 -8.90
N ILE A 254 -3.09 11.29 -9.10
CA ILE A 254 -3.22 12.26 -8.01
C ILE A 254 -4.52 12.02 -7.21
N ASP A 255 -5.64 11.75 -7.88
CA ASP A 255 -6.91 11.44 -7.22
C ASP A 255 -6.83 10.17 -6.38
N MET A 256 -6.19 9.12 -6.90
CA MET A 256 -5.90 7.90 -6.12
C MET A 256 -5.06 8.21 -4.87
N ALA A 257 -4.03 9.05 -5.01
CA ALA A 257 -3.18 9.49 -3.90
C ALA A 257 -3.95 10.30 -2.86
N ARG A 258 -4.85 11.18 -3.31
CA ARG A 258 -5.72 11.99 -2.44
C ARG A 258 -6.65 11.10 -1.61
N HIS A 259 -7.35 10.15 -2.22
CA HIS A 259 -8.31 9.30 -1.53
C HIS A 259 -7.67 8.42 -0.45
N ARG A 260 -6.51 7.82 -0.72
CA ARG A 260 -5.79 7.07 0.32
C ARG A 260 -5.08 7.98 1.33
N GLY A 261 -4.78 9.23 0.96
CA GLY A 261 -4.11 10.21 1.81
C GLY A 261 -4.83 10.50 3.12
N TYR A 262 -6.14 10.31 3.17
CA TYR A 262 -6.93 10.44 4.40
C TYR A 262 -6.51 9.48 5.52
N PHE A 263 -5.80 8.41 5.18
CA PHE A 263 -5.38 7.36 6.11
C PHE A 263 -3.85 7.21 6.20
N ILE A 264 -3.12 8.18 5.67
CA ILE A 264 -1.65 8.19 5.69
C ILE A 264 -1.20 9.34 6.58
N ASP A 265 -0.70 9.03 7.77
CA ASP A 265 -0.29 10.00 8.79
C ASP A 265 1.16 10.49 8.63
N GLN A 266 1.84 10.06 7.57
CA GLN A 266 3.17 10.55 7.17
C GLN A 266 3.13 11.00 5.71
N SER A 267 4.07 10.55 4.90
CA SER A 267 4.15 10.83 3.46
C SER A 267 3.89 9.57 2.66
N GLN A 268 3.51 9.73 1.41
CA GLN A 268 3.48 8.66 0.42
C GLN A 268 4.48 8.96 -0.70
N SER A 269 5.28 7.97 -1.10
CA SER A 269 6.14 8.06 -2.27
C SER A 269 5.26 8.03 -3.52
N LEU A 270 5.41 9.01 -4.41
CA LEU A 270 4.57 9.14 -5.60
C LEU A 270 5.40 9.58 -6.79
N ASN A 271 5.29 8.85 -7.90
CA ASN A 271 5.85 9.23 -9.18
C ASN A 271 4.75 9.85 -10.07
N LEU A 272 5.09 10.97 -10.73
CA LEU A 272 4.21 11.74 -11.62
C LEU A 272 4.90 12.00 -12.95
#